data_afcf5dc8bc7896a25fe5d3324f3c5a72
#
_entry.id   afcf5dc8bc7896a25fe5d3324f3c5a72
#
_cell.length_a   1.000
_cell.length_b   1.000
_cell.length_c   1.000
_cell.angle_alpha   90.00
_cell.angle_beta   90.00
_cell.angle_gamma   90.00
#
_symmetry.space_group_name_H-M   'P 1'
#
loop_
_entity.id
_entity.type
_entity.pdbx_description
1 polymer ?
#
loop_
_entity_poly.entity_id
_entity_poly.type
_entity_poly.pdbx_seq_one_letter_code
_entity_poly.pdbx_strand_id
1 'polypeptide(L)'
;MPEEDAKVFGEAYGLYEKWRGILIETPEQWIQVTNEFHEFVVRNGTSRLALRLAVGIMDTLDDLYKGGQRPPMADYLGRGDL
;
A
#
# COMPACT_ATOMS: atom_id res chain seq x y z
N MET A 1 -15.66 -15.92 0.90
CA MET A 1 -14.52 -15.38 0.17
C MET A 1 -13.66 -16.52 -0.34
N PRO A 2 -13.22 -16.46 -1.57
CA PRO A 2 -12.33 -17.50 -2.07
C PRO A 2 -11.05 -17.58 -1.24
N GLU A 3 -10.51 -18.77 -1.15
CA GLU A 3 -9.33 -19.00 -0.35
C GLU A 3 -8.15 -18.18 -0.83
N GLU A 4 -8.03 -18.00 -2.13
CA GLU A 4 -6.96 -17.20 -2.70
C GLU A 4 -7.07 -15.74 -2.30
N ASP A 5 -8.28 -15.21 -2.28
CA ASP A 5 -8.48 -13.82 -1.88
C ASP A 5 -8.16 -13.63 -0.42
N ALA A 6 -8.56 -14.59 0.43
CA ALA A 6 -8.25 -14.50 1.84
C ALA A 6 -6.75 -14.47 2.09
N LYS A 7 -6.00 -15.26 1.31
CA LYS A 7 -4.56 -15.27 1.41
C LYS A 7 -3.97 -13.91 1.02
N VAL A 8 -4.48 -13.32 -0.05
CA VAL A 8 -4.00 -12.02 -0.50
C VAL A 8 -4.25 -10.95 0.56
N PHE A 9 -5.44 -10.93 1.14
CA PHE A 9 -5.74 -9.99 2.22
C PHE A 9 -4.83 -10.20 3.42
N GLY A 10 -4.56 -11.46 3.77
CA GLY A 10 -3.70 -11.77 4.90
C GLY A 10 -2.28 -11.27 4.71
N GLU A 11 -1.73 -11.48 3.51
CA GLU A 11 -0.40 -10.99 3.21
C GLU A 11 -0.34 -9.46 3.22
N ALA A 12 -1.35 -8.83 2.65
CA ALA A 12 -1.41 -7.37 2.61
C ALA A 12 -1.47 -6.80 4.03
N TYR A 13 -2.27 -7.42 4.87
CA TYR A 13 -2.38 -6.99 6.24
C TYR A 13 -1.05 -7.11 6.97
N GLY A 14 -0.34 -8.20 6.74
CA GLY A 14 0.97 -8.41 7.36
C GLY A 14 1.97 -7.34 6.95
N LEU A 15 1.98 -6.97 5.67
CA LEU A 15 2.87 -5.90 5.21
C LEU A 15 2.48 -4.56 5.82
N TYR A 16 1.19 -4.30 5.90
CA TYR A 16 0.73 -3.06 6.51
C TYR A 16 1.15 -2.99 7.98
N GLU A 17 0.95 -4.07 8.74
CA GLU A 17 1.34 -4.09 10.14
C GLU A 17 2.83 -3.89 10.31
N LYS A 18 3.63 -4.50 9.45
CA LYS A 18 5.06 -4.37 9.53
C LYS A 18 5.49 -2.90 9.32
N TRP A 19 5.03 -2.32 8.24
CA TRP A 19 5.52 -0.99 7.88
C TRP A 19 4.88 0.12 8.70
N ARG A 20 3.68 -0.09 9.20
CA ARG A 20 3.09 0.92 10.05
C ARG A 20 3.84 1.04 11.38
N GLY A 21 4.55 0.01 11.77
CA GLY A 21 5.33 0.04 13.00
C GLY A 21 6.75 0.56 12.82
N ILE A 22 7.14 0.92 11.61
CA ILE A 22 8.49 1.40 11.32
C ILE A 22 8.40 2.85 10.87
N LEU A 23 9.19 3.71 11.51
CA LEU A 23 9.20 5.11 11.13
C LEU A 23 10.00 5.24 9.84
N ILE A 24 9.36 5.69 8.78
CA ILE A 24 10.01 5.83 7.50
C ILE A 24 10.48 7.27 7.35
N GLU A 25 11.78 7.45 7.27
CA GLU A 25 12.36 8.78 7.25
C GLU A 25 13.20 9.06 6.03
N THR A 26 13.57 8.05 5.26
CA THR A 26 14.49 8.23 4.15
C THR A 26 13.88 7.71 2.85
N PRO A 27 14.34 8.25 1.70
CA PRO A 27 13.89 7.71 0.42
C PRO A 27 14.24 6.24 0.24
N GLU A 28 15.34 5.79 0.82
CA GLU A 28 15.72 4.39 0.71
C GLU A 28 14.70 3.48 1.39
N GLN A 29 14.14 3.94 2.50
CA GLN A 29 13.10 3.18 3.16
C GLN A 29 11.86 3.08 2.29
N TRP A 30 11.50 4.15 1.60
CA TRP A 30 10.36 4.10 0.69
C TRP A 30 10.61 3.19 -0.50
N ILE A 31 11.84 3.13 -0.98
CA ILE A 31 12.19 2.19 -2.03
C ILE A 31 11.98 0.76 -1.52
N GLN A 32 12.36 0.52 -0.27
CA GLN A 32 12.18 -0.79 0.34
C GLN A 32 10.70 -1.16 0.44
N VAL A 33 9.87 -0.22 0.87
CA VAL A 33 8.43 -0.44 0.95
C VAL A 33 7.89 -0.77 -0.44
N THR A 34 8.27 0.04 -1.43
CA THR A 34 7.80 -0.16 -2.80
C THR A 34 8.19 -1.54 -3.32
N ASN A 35 9.42 -1.95 -3.05
CA ASN A 35 9.89 -3.24 -3.51
C ASN A 35 9.12 -4.38 -2.87
N GLU A 36 8.84 -4.28 -1.59
CA GLU A 36 8.12 -5.34 -0.91
C GLU A 36 6.68 -5.45 -1.41
N PHE A 37 6.02 -4.32 -1.66
CA PHE A 37 4.68 -4.36 -2.20
C PHE A 37 4.68 -4.83 -3.66
N HIS A 38 5.71 -4.48 -4.41
CA HIS A 38 5.85 -4.99 -5.76
C HIS A 38 5.96 -6.52 -5.76
N GLU A 39 6.80 -7.05 -4.87
CA GLU A 39 6.95 -8.49 -4.76
C GLU A 39 5.64 -9.15 -4.33
N PHE A 40 4.91 -8.50 -3.45
CA PHE A 40 3.61 -9.00 -3.03
C PHE A 40 2.66 -9.13 -4.23
N VAL A 41 2.62 -8.11 -5.08
CA VAL A 41 1.75 -8.14 -6.24
C VAL A 41 2.17 -9.24 -7.21
N VAL A 42 3.47 -9.34 -7.48
CA VAL A 42 3.98 -10.35 -8.40
C VAL A 42 3.73 -11.76 -7.86
N ARG A 43 3.97 -11.94 -6.57
CA ARG A 43 3.77 -13.24 -5.93
C ARG A 43 2.32 -13.69 -6.01
N ASN A 44 1.40 -12.78 -6.11
CA ASN A 44 -0.01 -13.09 -6.22
C ASN A 44 -0.53 -12.97 -7.64
N GLY A 45 0.35 -13.17 -8.62
CA GLY A 45 -0.05 -13.25 -10.01
C GLY A 45 -0.42 -11.92 -10.63
N THR A 46 0.02 -10.84 -10.05
CA THR A 46 -0.31 -9.49 -10.53
C THR A 46 -1.83 -9.32 -10.65
N SER A 47 -2.55 -9.85 -9.68
CA SER A 47 -4.00 -9.78 -9.70
C SER A 47 -4.44 -8.35 -9.41
N ARG A 48 -5.62 -8.03 -9.91
CA ARG A 48 -6.18 -6.71 -9.69
C ARG A 48 -6.37 -6.43 -8.20
N LEU A 49 -6.80 -7.45 -7.46
CA LEU A 49 -6.98 -7.29 -6.02
C LEU A 49 -5.66 -6.96 -5.33
N ALA A 50 -4.60 -7.72 -5.63
CA ALA A 50 -3.30 -7.47 -5.02
C ALA A 50 -2.79 -6.07 -5.36
N LEU A 51 -2.96 -5.67 -6.60
CA LEU A 51 -2.51 -4.36 -7.03
C LEU A 51 -3.25 -3.24 -6.29
N ARG A 52 -4.55 -3.36 -6.17
CA ARG A 52 -5.34 -2.36 -5.48
C ARG A 52 -5.01 -2.28 -4.00
N LEU A 53 -4.80 -3.44 -3.38
CA LEU A 53 -4.42 -3.45 -1.97
C LEU A 53 -3.05 -2.81 -1.78
N ALA A 54 -2.10 -3.12 -2.65
CA ALA A 54 -0.76 -2.55 -2.54
C ALA A 54 -0.81 -1.03 -2.65
N VAL A 55 -1.51 -0.51 -3.65
CA VAL A 55 -1.61 0.93 -3.84
C VAL A 55 -2.29 1.60 -2.67
N GLY A 56 -3.41 1.03 -2.22
CA GLY A 56 -4.15 1.62 -1.11
C GLY A 56 -3.37 1.63 0.19
N ILE A 57 -2.66 0.55 0.46
CA ILE A 57 -1.89 0.47 1.69
C ILE A 57 -0.69 1.41 1.63
N MET A 58 0.02 1.46 0.51
CA MET A 58 1.14 2.36 0.39
C MET A 58 0.71 3.81 0.55
N ASP A 59 -0.43 4.15 -0.01
CA ASP A 59 -0.95 5.50 0.12
C ASP A 59 -1.30 5.82 1.59
N THR A 60 -1.87 4.85 2.27
CA THR A 60 -2.20 5.00 3.69
C THR A 60 -0.94 5.18 4.53
N LEU A 61 0.08 4.38 4.25
CA LEU A 61 1.35 4.50 4.98
C LEU A 61 1.99 5.85 4.74
N ASP A 62 1.92 6.33 3.52
CA ASP A 62 2.48 7.63 3.19
C ASP A 62 1.79 8.74 3.98
N ASP A 63 0.47 8.67 4.08
CA ASP A 63 -0.27 9.64 4.88
C ASP A 63 0.13 9.59 6.35
N LEU A 64 0.31 8.40 6.87
CA LEU A 64 0.71 8.25 8.27
C LEU A 64 2.06 8.90 8.55
N TYR A 65 3.01 8.70 7.65
CA TYR A 65 4.37 9.15 7.90
C TYR A 65 4.60 10.59 7.51
N LYS A 66 3.83 11.10 6.59
CA LYS A 66 3.97 12.50 6.20
C LYS A 66 3.05 13.43 6.94
N GLY A 67 2.26 12.86 7.85
CA GLY A 67 1.44 13.69 8.72
C GLY A 67 0.45 14.54 7.97
N GLY A 68 -0.03 14.07 6.85
CA GLY A 68 -1.01 14.83 6.09
C GLY A 68 -0.44 15.94 5.25
N GLN A 69 0.87 15.98 5.10
CA GLN A 69 1.49 17.02 4.28
C GLN A 69 1.26 16.78 2.80
N ARG A 70 0.97 15.54 2.43
CA ARG A 70 0.59 15.25 1.08
C ARG A 70 -0.90 15.43 0.92
N PRO A 71 -1.38 15.80 -0.25
CA PRO A 71 -2.83 15.81 -0.47
C PRO A 71 -3.39 14.42 -0.25
N PRO A 72 -4.56 14.32 0.34
CA PRO A 72 -5.19 13.01 0.51
C PRO A 72 -5.49 12.38 -0.85
N MET A 73 -5.63 11.07 -0.85
CA MET A 73 -5.97 10.36 -2.07
C MET A 73 -7.23 10.91 -2.71
N ALA A 74 -8.16 11.38 -1.93
CA ALA A 74 -9.38 11.94 -2.45
C ALA A 74 -9.13 13.15 -3.35
N ASP A 75 -8.08 13.91 -3.08
CA ASP A 75 -7.76 15.04 -3.92
C ASP A 75 -7.29 14.59 -5.29
N TYR A 76 -6.67 13.44 -5.39
CA TYR A 76 -6.28 12.93 -6.69
C TYR A 76 -7.45 12.31 -7.42
N LEU A 77 -8.30 11.61 -6.67
CA LEU A 77 -9.37 10.88 -7.32
C LEU A 77 -10.56 11.72 -7.60
N GLY A 78 -10.82 12.66 -6.73
CA GLY A 78 -12.06 13.38 -6.82
C GLY A 78 -11.98 14.67 -7.47
N ARG A 79 -10.82 15.31 -7.49
CA ARG A 79 -10.83 16.57 -7.89
C ARG A 79 -11.20 16.74 -9.26
N GLY A 80 -11.20 16.91 -9.91
CA GLY A 80 -11.60 17.17 -11.17
C GLY A 80 -12.67 16.39 -11.68
N ASP A 81 -12.89 15.40 -11.07
CA ASP A 81 -13.75 14.56 -11.61
C ASP A 81 -14.97 14.59 -10.96
N LEU A 82 -15.00 15.18 -9.99
CA LEU A 82 -16.22 15.11 -9.25
C LEU A 82 -16.84 16.44 -9.13
#